data_e7d2405ef5148febc87ea4f101f53a6b
#
_entry.id   e7d2405ef5148febc87ea4f101f53a6b
#
_cell.length_a   1.000
_cell.length_b   1.000
_cell.length_c   1.000
_cell.angle_alpha   90.00
_cell.angle_beta   90.00
_cell.angle_gamma   90.00
#
_symmetry.space_group_name_H-M   'P 1'
#
loop_
_entity.id
_entity.type
_entity.pdbx_description
1 polymer ?
#
loop_
_entity_poly.entity_id
_entity_poly.type
_entity_poly.pdbx_seq_one_letter_code
_entity_poly.pdbx_strand_id
1 'polypeptide(L)'
;MIALLVATPVYAGIQEGVNALGRGNYPKALEIFQPLAEGGDWNAQGFLAHTYKMMENHREAYAWYYATAKCGSIDAKIELSMLEGKVSKKTREQGQKLGDIYFDRYCR
;
A
#
# COMPACT_ATOMS: atom_id res chain seq x y z
N MET A 1 -29.89 -6.10 21.13
CA MET A 1 -29.01 -6.04 20.97
C MET A 1 -28.40 -5.57 19.95
N ILE A 2 -27.73 -5.14 19.78
CA ILE A 2 -27.13 -4.59 18.98
C ILE A 2 -26.26 -4.98 18.24
N ALA A 3 -26.31 -5.23 17.50
CA ALA A 3 -25.66 -5.75 16.79
C ALA A 3 -24.65 -5.27 16.36
N LEU A 4 -24.23 -4.88 16.39
CA LEU A 4 -23.24 -4.58 16.00
C LEU A 4 -22.96 -4.49 14.79
N LEU A 5 -23.37 -3.93 14.20
CA LEU A 5 -23.15 -3.66 13.03
C LEU A 5 -22.11 -2.91 12.82
N VAL A 6 -21.13 -3.00 13.33
CA VAL A 6 -20.06 -2.27 13.13
C VAL A 6 -19.26 -2.74 12.06
N ALA A 7 -18.64 -1.92 11.29
CA ALA A 7 -17.64 -2.23 10.30
C ALA A 7 -16.50 -2.94 10.99
N THR A 8 -15.86 -3.86 10.30
CA THR A 8 -14.68 -4.51 10.85
C THR A 8 -13.61 -3.46 11.09
N PRO A 9 -12.69 -3.70 12.02
CA PRO A 9 -11.60 -2.76 12.25
C PRO A 9 -10.80 -2.44 10.98
N VAL A 10 -10.62 -3.44 10.11
CA VAL A 10 -9.90 -3.23 8.85
C VAL A 10 -10.65 -2.23 7.97
N TYR A 11 -11.95 -2.44 7.79
CA TYR A 11 -12.73 -1.54 6.95
C TYR A 11 -12.75 -0.11 7.51
N ALA A 12 -12.96 0.02 8.82
CA ALA A 12 -12.99 1.34 9.46
C ALA A 12 -11.63 2.03 9.32
N GLY A 13 -10.53 1.27 9.45
CA GLY A 13 -9.19 1.81 9.27
C GLY A 13 -8.93 2.28 7.86
N ILE A 14 -9.38 1.50 6.86
CA ILE A 14 -9.22 1.89 5.45
C ILE A 14 -9.92 3.22 5.20
N GLN A 15 -11.15 3.37 5.67
CA GLN A 15 -11.89 4.62 5.48
C GLN A 15 -11.18 5.80 6.11
N GLU A 16 -10.70 5.63 7.34
CA GLU A 16 -9.99 6.69 8.04
C GLU A 16 -8.71 7.07 7.31
N GLY A 17 -7.97 6.06 6.84
CA GLY A 17 -6.75 6.29 6.08
C GLY A 17 -7.00 7.01 4.76
N VAL A 18 -8.06 6.62 4.05
CA VAL A 18 -8.44 7.27 2.79
C VAL A 18 -8.81 8.73 3.04
N ASN A 19 -9.51 9.01 4.12
CA ASN A 19 -9.85 10.37 4.48
C ASN A 19 -8.59 11.20 4.75
N ALA A 20 -7.64 10.65 5.49
CA ALA A 20 -6.36 11.32 5.77
C ALA A 20 -5.59 11.57 4.47
N LEU A 21 -5.54 10.56 3.59
CA LEU A 21 -4.87 10.68 2.30
C LEU A 21 -5.51 11.78 1.45
N GLY A 22 -6.84 11.81 1.41
CA GLY A 22 -7.58 12.81 0.64
C GLY A 22 -7.35 14.23 1.12
N ARG A 23 -7.02 14.39 2.40
CA ARG A 23 -6.70 15.70 2.95
C ARG A 23 -5.22 16.04 2.82
N GLY A 24 -4.43 15.16 2.24
CA GLY A 24 -2.98 15.37 2.15
C GLY A 24 -2.25 15.13 3.45
N ASN A 25 -2.90 14.52 4.43
CA ASN A 25 -2.25 14.21 5.70
C ASN A 25 -1.54 12.85 5.56
N TYR A 26 -0.43 12.86 4.85
CA TYR A 26 0.30 11.63 4.53
C TYR A 26 0.87 10.92 5.77
N PRO A 27 1.44 11.62 6.75
CA PRO A 27 1.90 10.93 7.96
C PRO A 27 0.79 10.15 8.66
N LYS A 28 -0.41 10.73 8.73
CA LYS A 28 -1.55 10.06 9.34
C LYS A 28 -2.00 8.86 8.51
N ALA A 29 -2.01 9.02 7.19
CA ALA A 29 -2.36 7.93 6.29
C ALA A 29 -1.39 6.75 6.46
N LEU A 30 -0.08 7.02 6.52
CA LEU A 30 0.92 5.98 6.75
C LEU A 30 0.67 5.26 8.07
N GLU A 31 0.41 6.02 9.13
CA GLU A 31 0.18 5.46 10.45
C GLU A 31 -0.99 4.47 10.43
N ILE A 32 -2.01 4.78 9.64
CA ILE A 32 -3.21 3.95 9.55
C ILE A 32 -3.00 2.75 8.64
N PHE A 33 -2.46 3.00 7.43
CA PHE A 33 -2.35 1.92 6.44
C PHE A 33 -1.24 0.92 6.75
N GLN A 34 -0.15 1.34 7.40
CA GLN A 34 0.99 0.47 7.62
C GLN A 34 0.62 -0.83 8.36
N PRO A 35 -0.03 -0.78 9.54
CA PRO A 35 -0.36 -2.02 10.23
C PRO A 35 -1.36 -2.88 9.47
N LEU A 36 -2.30 -2.28 8.74
CA LEU A 36 -3.26 -3.04 7.94
C LEU A 36 -2.57 -3.73 6.77
N ALA A 37 -1.63 -3.05 6.14
CA ALA A 37 -0.85 -3.61 5.03
C ALA A 37 0.00 -4.78 5.52
N GLU A 38 0.62 -4.63 6.67
CA GLU A 38 1.41 -5.69 7.28
C GLU A 38 0.55 -6.86 7.73
N GLY A 39 -0.72 -6.62 7.96
CA GLY A 39 -1.69 -7.66 8.25
C GLY A 39 -2.13 -8.44 7.02
N GLY A 40 -1.68 -8.06 5.83
CA GLY A 40 -1.97 -8.78 4.60
C GLY A 40 -3.14 -8.24 3.79
N ASP A 41 -3.69 -7.10 4.16
CA ASP A 41 -4.81 -6.52 3.42
C ASP A 41 -4.31 -5.84 2.15
N TRP A 42 -4.74 -6.35 0.99
CA TRP A 42 -4.27 -5.83 -0.30
C TRP A 42 -4.71 -4.39 -0.55
N ASN A 43 -5.89 -4.02 -0.09
CA ASN A 43 -6.37 -2.64 -0.26
C ASN A 43 -5.49 -1.69 0.53
N ALA A 44 -5.17 -2.05 1.77
CA ALA A 44 -4.28 -1.24 2.60
C ALA A 44 -2.89 -1.15 1.98
N GLN A 45 -2.38 -2.25 1.42
CA GLN A 45 -1.08 -2.25 0.75
C GLN A 45 -1.07 -1.30 -0.44
N GLY A 46 -2.15 -1.30 -1.23
CA GLY A 46 -2.27 -0.40 -2.37
C GLY A 46 -2.34 1.06 -1.95
N PHE A 47 -3.12 1.35 -0.92
CA PHE A 47 -3.22 2.71 -0.40
C PHE A 47 -1.91 3.16 0.25
N LEU A 48 -1.21 2.25 0.90
CA LEU A 48 0.09 2.55 1.48
C LEU A 48 1.09 2.93 0.37
N ALA A 49 1.13 2.12 -0.69
CA ALA A 49 1.98 2.40 -1.84
C ALA A 49 1.63 3.76 -2.46
N HIS A 50 0.33 4.03 -2.61
CA HIS A 50 -0.12 5.30 -3.17
C HIS A 50 0.29 6.47 -2.29
N THR A 51 0.20 6.31 -0.97
CA THR A 51 0.61 7.35 -0.03
C THR A 51 2.09 7.66 -0.19
N TYR A 52 2.92 6.63 -0.29
CA TYR A 52 4.35 6.82 -0.52
C TYR A 52 4.60 7.50 -1.87
N LYS A 53 3.82 7.14 -2.89
CA LYS A 53 3.96 7.78 -4.21
C LYS A 53 3.68 9.28 -4.12
N MET A 54 2.63 9.66 -3.38
CA MET A 54 2.29 11.07 -3.19
C MET A 54 3.36 11.81 -2.42
N MET A 55 4.10 11.12 -1.58
CA MET A 55 5.24 11.69 -0.85
C MET A 55 6.52 11.65 -1.67
N GLU A 56 6.45 11.18 -2.90
CA GLU A 56 7.59 11.00 -3.79
C GLU A 56 8.64 10.04 -3.26
N ASN A 57 8.24 9.15 -2.37
CA ASN A 57 9.09 8.05 -1.92
C ASN A 57 8.87 6.88 -2.87
N HIS A 58 9.53 6.94 -4.02
CA HIS A 58 9.26 6.02 -5.12
C HIS A 58 9.76 4.61 -4.84
N ARG A 59 10.80 4.46 -4.04
CA ARG A 59 11.31 3.13 -3.68
C ARG A 59 10.26 2.36 -2.87
N GLU A 60 9.70 3.00 -1.84
CA GLU A 60 8.68 2.36 -1.01
C GLU A 60 7.40 2.12 -1.81
N ALA A 61 7.00 3.10 -2.61
CA ALA A 61 5.81 2.94 -3.45
C ALA A 61 5.97 1.75 -4.39
N TYR A 62 7.11 1.66 -5.06
CA TYR A 62 7.41 0.56 -5.98
C TYR A 62 7.39 -0.77 -5.23
N ALA A 63 8.03 -0.81 -4.06
CA ALA A 63 8.12 -2.03 -3.27
C ALA A 63 6.75 -2.58 -2.89
N TRP A 64 5.86 -1.72 -2.41
CA TRP A 64 4.52 -2.16 -1.99
C TRP A 64 3.65 -2.56 -3.18
N TYR A 65 3.68 -1.79 -4.28
CA TYR A 65 2.96 -2.18 -5.49
C TYR A 65 3.49 -3.51 -6.03
N TYR A 66 4.81 -3.67 -6.05
CA TYR A 66 5.44 -4.90 -6.53
C TYR A 66 5.01 -6.11 -5.71
N ALA A 67 5.07 -5.98 -4.39
CA ALA A 67 4.68 -7.07 -3.49
C ALA A 67 3.20 -7.43 -3.67
N THR A 68 2.34 -6.42 -3.71
CA THR A 68 0.90 -6.63 -3.81
C THR A 68 0.52 -7.20 -5.18
N ALA A 69 1.18 -6.75 -6.23
CA ALA A 69 1.01 -7.30 -7.57
C ALA A 69 1.42 -8.78 -7.60
N LYS A 70 2.53 -9.09 -6.95
CA LYS A 70 3.04 -10.45 -6.88
C LYS A 70 2.10 -11.37 -6.09
N CYS A 71 1.37 -10.80 -5.13
CA CYS A 71 0.33 -11.55 -4.41
C CYS A 71 -0.88 -11.87 -5.29
N GLY A 72 -1.07 -11.12 -6.36
CA GLY A 72 -2.17 -11.37 -7.29
C GLY A 72 -3.08 -10.18 -7.55
N SER A 73 -2.83 -9.02 -6.95
CA SER A 73 -3.66 -7.84 -7.15
C SER A 73 -3.48 -7.26 -8.55
N ILE A 74 -4.54 -7.24 -9.32
CA ILE A 74 -4.52 -6.67 -10.67
C ILE A 74 -4.33 -5.17 -10.62
N ASP A 75 -4.99 -4.52 -9.66
CA ASP A 75 -4.86 -3.07 -9.50
C ASP A 75 -3.40 -2.69 -9.23
N ALA A 76 -2.73 -3.45 -8.37
CA ALA A 76 -1.33 -3.20 -8.07
C ALA A 76 -0.44 -3.40 -9.30
N LYS A 77 -0.77 -4.39 -10.15
CA LYS A 77 -0.02 -4.62 -11.38
C LYS A 77 -0.11 -3.42 -12.31
N ILE A 78 -1.29 -2.83 -12.42
CA ILE A 78 -1.51 -1.65 -13.25
C ILE A 78 -0.70 -0.46 -12.71
N GLU A 79 -0.81 -0.22 -11.41
CA GLU A 79 -0.09 0.88 -10.77
C GLU A 79 1.42 0.70 -10.88
N LEU A 80 1.90 -0.53 -10.73
CA LEU A 80 3.31 -0.85 -10.87
C LEU A 80 3.82 -0.53 -12.27
N SER A 81 3.06 -0.94 -13.30
CA SER A 81 3.41 -0.65 -14.68
C SER A 81 3.53 0.84 -14.94
N MET A 82 2.59 1.61 -14.40
CA MET A 82 2.61 3.05 -14.57
C MET A 82 3.81 3.68 -13.87
N LEU A 83 4.16 3.16 -12.71
CA LEU A 83 5.27 3.70 -11.94
C LEU A 83 6.63 3.35 -12.57
N GLU A 84 6.73 2.18 -13.20
CA GLU A 84 7.98 1.75 -13.82
C GLU A 84 8.54 2.75 -14.81
N GLY A 85 7.67 3.39 -15.56
CA GLY A 85 8.11 4.37 -16.55
C GLY A 85 8.55 5.70 -15.96
N LYS A 86 8.34 5.88 -14.66
CA LYS A 86 8.60 7.16 -14.00
C LYS A 86 9.76 7.14 -13.02
N VAL A 87 10.38 5.98 -12.82
CA VAL A 87 11.44 5.84 -11.83
C VAL A 87 12.71 5.29 -12.51
N SER A 88 13.85 5.55 -11.88
CA SER A 88 15.12 5.09 -12.41
C SER A 88 15.26 3.57 -12.26
N LYS A 89 16.18 3.00 -13.05
CA LYS A 89 16.51 1.59 -12.94
C LYS A 89 16.93 1.24 -11.51
N LYS A 90 17.74 2.09 -10.90
CA LYS A 90 18.23 1.88 -9.54
C LYS A 90 17.06 1.81 -8.56
N THR A 91 16.11 2.73 -8.67
CA THR A 91 14.93 2.73 -7.80
C THR A 91 14.11 1.47 -7.99
N ARG A 92 13.93 1.03 -9.24
CA ARG A 92 13.20 -0.21 -9.51
C ARG A 92 13.89 -1.41 -8.87
N GLU A 93 15.20 -1.51 -9.02
CA GLU A 93 15.96 -2.64 -8.44
C GLU A 93 15.88 -2.64 -6.93
N GLN A 94 16.01 -1.48 -6.31
CA GLN A 94 15.88 -1.36 -4.85
C GLN A 94 14.47 -1.69 -4.41
N GLY A 95 13.49 -1.21 -5.15
CA GLY A 95 12.09 -1.48 -4.85
C GLY A 95 11.73 -2.95 -4.98
N GLN A 96 12.28 -3.63 -5.99
CA GLN A 96 12.04 -5.06 -6.16
C GLN A 96 12.62 -5.87 -5.01
N LYS A 97 13.83 -5.56 -4.58
CA LYS A 97 14.44 -6.26 -3.45
C LYS A 97 13.61 -6.08 -2.19
N LEU A 98 13.20 -4.86 -1.92
CA LEU A 98 12.37 -4.56 -0.77
C LEU A 98 10.99 -5.20 -0.90
N GLY A 99 10.42 -5.16 -2.10
CA GLY A 99 9.13 -5.76 -2.40
C GLY A 99 9.13 -7.27 -2.21
N ASP A 100 10.22 -7.95 -2.53
CA ASP A 100 10.34 -9.39 -2.27
C ASP A 100 10.26 -9.67 -0.77
N ILE A 101 10.88 -8.82 0.05
CA ILE A 101 10.80 -8.95 1.49
C ILE A 101 9.35 -8.76 1.97
N TYR A 102 8.67 -7.75 1.45
CA TYR A 102 7.28 -7.48 1.80
C TYR A 102 6.36 -8.61 1.35
N PHE A 103 6.61 -9.15 0.17
CA PHE A 103 5.85 -10.30 -0.34
C PHE A 103 5.99 -11.49 0.60
N ASP A 104 7.21 -11.80 0.99
CA ASP A 104 7.45 -12.95 1.86
C ASP A 104 6.79 -12.78 3.22
N ARG A 105 6.77 -11.58 3.74
CA ARG A 105 6.24 -11.31 5.08
C ARG A 105 4.74 -11.10 5.10
N TYR A 106 4.21 -10.44 4.09
CA TYR A 106 2.86 -9.88 4.20
C TYR A 106 1.87 -10.37 3.13
N CYS A 107 2.30 -11.20 2.21
CA CYS A 107 1.38 -11.78 1.24
C CYS A 107 0.76 -13.02 1.85
N ARG A 108 -0.51 -12.95 2.16
CA ARG A 108 -1.18 -14.06 2.80
C ARG A 108 -2.38 -14.57 2.05
#